data_a72f5eb0bdd090f1558486458297f594
#
_entry.id   a72f5eb0bdd090f1558486458297f594
#
_cell.length_a   1.000
_cell.length_b   1.000
_cell.length_c   1.000
_cell.angle_alpha   90.00
_cell.angle_beta   90.00
_cell.angle_gamma   90.00
#
_symmetry.space_group_name_H-M   'P 1'
#
loop_
_entity.id
_entity.type
_entity.pdbx_description
1 polymer ?
#
loop_
_entity_poly.entity_id
_entity_poly.type
_entity_poly.pdbx_seq_one_letter_code
_entity_poly.pdbx_strand_id
1 'polypeptide(L)'
;MDMLLKFLDGTGFSLMTWGNAIMIVIGIVFIALAIVKDYEPLLLVPIGFGVVIGNIPFTAGMAIGVYEPGSVLSYIYYGVSQGIFPPLIFLGIGAMTDFSTMLSNPKLILLGAAAQVGIFLTLLGALFLGFTPQEAGAIGIIGGADGPTAIFLSAKLAPHLL
;
A
#
# COMPACT_ATOMS: atom_id res chain seq x y z
N MET A 1 24.34 32.83 -12.64
CA MET A 1 24.37 31.38 -12.80
C MET A 1 24.56 30.65 -11.45
N ASP A 2 25.53 31.11 -10.64
CA ASP A 2 25.88 30.48 -9.36
C ASP A 2 24.78 30.49 -8.29
N MET A 3 23.93 31.52 -8.28
CA MET A 3 22.83 31.61 -7.30
C MET A 3 21.71 30.62 -7.60
N LEU A 4 21.40 30.38 -8.86
CA LEU A 4 20.45 29.37 -9.30
C LEU A 4 20.96 27.94 -9.04
N LEU A 5 22.25 27.70 -9.29
CA LEU A 5 22.88 26.40 -8.99
C LEU A 5 22.87 26.13 -7.48
N LYS A 6 23.24 27.10 -6.64
CA LYS A 6 23.17 26.97 -5.17
C LYS A 6 21.75 26.79 -4.66
N PHE A 7 20.76 27.41 -5.31
CA PHE A 7 19.35 27.17 -4.97
C PHE A 7 18.93 25.74 -5.32
N LEU A 8 19.28 25.25 -6.51
CA LEU A 8 18.98 23.90 -6.93
C LEU A 8 19.68 22.85 -6.06
N ASP A 9 20.94 23.09 -5.67
CA ASP A 9 21.70 22.20 -4.76
C ASP A 9 21.06 22.11 -3.36
N GLY A 10 20.38 23.17 -2.92
CA GLY A 10 19.62 23.16 -1.65
C GLY A 10 18.22 22.52 -1.76
N THR A 11 17.79 22.13 -2.95
CA THR A 11 16.48 21.49 -3.16
C THR A 11 16.61 19.98 -3.32
N GLY A 12 15.51 19.25 -3.08
CA GLY A 12 15.46 17.81 -3.34
C GLY A 12 15.70 17.40 -4.80
N PHE A 13 15.67 18.34 -5.75
CA PHE A 13 15.94 18.05 -7.16
C PHE A 13 17.36 17.55 -7.42
N SER A 14 18.35 18.04 -6.67
CA SER A 14 19.75 17.60 -6.80
C SER A 14 19.95 16.16 -6.35
N LEU A 15 19.06 15.65 -5.50
CA LEU A 15 19.08 14.29 -4.98
C LEU A 15 18.20 13.33 -5.79
N MET A 16 17.52 13.82 -6.84
CA MET A 16 16.58 13.04 -7.63
C MET A 16 17.30 11.98 -8.46
N THR A 17 16.97 10.73 -8.22
CA THR A 17 17.43 9.60 -9.04
C THR A 17 16.45 9.34 -10.20
N TRP A 18 16.91 8.62 -11.23
CA TRP A 18 16.03 8.14 -12.30
C TRP A 18 14.88 7.28 -11.76
N GLY A 19 15.13 6.47 -10.71
CA GLY A 19 14.09 5.68 -10.05
C GLY A 19 13.01 6.56 -9.44
N ASN A 20 13.37 7.61 -8.71
CA ASN A 20 12.43 8.58 -8.15
C ASN A 20 11.58 9.23 -9.23
N ALA A 21 12.21 9.69 -10.33
CA ALA A 21 11.49 10.33 -11.43
C ALA A 21 10.47 9.41 -12.09
N ILE A 22 10.86 8.16 -12.37
CA ILE A 22 9.96 7.14 -12.93
C ILE A 22 8.78 6.87 -11.99
N MET A 23 9.03 6.69 -10.69
CA MET A 23 7.97 6.42 -9.72
C MET A 23 7.02 7.61 -9.54
N ILE A 24 7.53 8.84 -9.57
CA ILE A 24 6.69 10.04 -9.56
C ILE A 24 5.77 10.07 -10.79
N VAL A 25 6.31 9.78 -11.98
CA VAL A 25 5.50 9.70 -13.21
C VAL A 25 4.42 8.60 -13.08
N ILE A 26 4.76 7.43 -12.56
CA ILE A 26 3.79 6.34 -12.32
C ILE A 26 2.69 6.80 -11.35
N GLY A 27 3.05 7.48 -10.26
CA GLY A 27 2.07 8.02 -9.32
C GLY A 27 1.13 9.04 -9.96
N ILE A 28 1.66 9.95 -10.78
CA ILE A 28 0.85 10.92 -11.53
C ILE A 28 -0.07 10.21 -12.54
N VAL A 29 0.41 9.18 -13.22
CA VAL A 29 -0.40 8.37 -14.15
C VAL A 29 -1.55 7.68 -13.40
N PHE A 30 -1.33 7.14 -12.21
CA PHE A 30 -2.39 6.55 -11.40
C PHE A 30 -3.47 7.58 -11.04
N ILE A 31 -3.07 8.78 -10.60
CA ILE A 31 -4.01 9.87 -10.31
C ILE A 31 -4.77 10.28 -11.57
N ALA A 32 -4.09 10.41 -12.70
CA ALA A 32 -4.72 10.77 -13.97
C ALA A 32 -5.74 9.71 -14.43
N LEU A 33 -5.39 8.41 -14.35
CA LEU A 33 -6.29 7.32 -14.69
C LEU A 33 -7.53 7.29 -13.77
N ALA A 34 -7.34 7.52 -12.48
CA ALA A 34 -8.41 7.60 -11.52
C ALA A 34 -9.42 8.70 -11.86
N ILE A 35 -8.91 9.91 -12.23
CA ILE A 35 -9.75 11.07 -12.49
C ILE A 35 -10.36 11.02 -13.91
N VAL A 36 -9.57 10.66 -14.93
CA VAL A 36 -10.01 10.73 -16.34
C VAL A 36 -10.82 9.51 -16.77
N LYS A 37 -10.52 8.36 -16.19
CA LYS A 37 -11.15 7.07 -16.54
C LYS A 37 -12.08 6.52 -15.46
N ASP A 38 -12.24 7.22 -14.33
CA ASP A 38 -13.00 6.77 -13.16
C ASP A 38 -12.56 5.38 -12.63
N TYR A 39 -11.26 5.07 -12.74
CA TYR A 39 -10.70 3.82 -12.25
C TYR A 39 -10.51 3.87 -10.73
N GLU A 40 -11.56 3.48 -9.99
CA GLU A 40 -11.56 3.42 -8.52
C GLU A 40 -10.89 4.64 -7.86
N PRO A 41 -11.42 5.87 -8.04
CA PRO A 41 -10.78 7.10 -7.57
C PRO A 41 -10.47 7.09 -6.06
N LEU A 42 -11.34 6.44 -5.27
CA LEU A 42 -11.17 6.34 -3.80
C LEU A 42 -9.92 5.54 -3.39
N LEU A 43 -9.43 4.66 -4.24
CA LEU A 43 -8.21 3.87 -3.99
C LEU A 43 -7.03 4.44 -4.77
N LEU A 44 -7.21 4.70 -6.07
CA LEU A 44 -6.09 4.99 -6.95
C LEU A 44 -5.51 6.40 -6.73
N VAL A 45 -6.35 7.39 -6.35
CA VAL A 45 -5.85 8.74 -6.03
C VAL A 45 -4.96 8.74 -4.79
N PRO A 46 -5.37 8.17 -3.62
CA PRO A 46 -4.49 8.09 -2.46
C PRO A 46 -3.22 7.27 -2.72
N ILE A 47 -3.31 6.17 -3.46
CA ILE A 47 -2.14 5.35 -3.82
C ILE A 47 -1.17 6.19 -4.68
N GLY A 48 -1.65 6.81 -5.75
CA GLY A 48 -0.82 7.65 -6.61
C GLY A 48 -0.19 8.81 -5.86
N PHE A 49 -0.94 9.45 -4.97
CA PHE A 49 -0.43 10.52 -4.10
C PHE A 49 0.67 10.01 -3.16
N GLY A 50 0.46 8.85 -2.53
CA GLY A 50 1.46 8.22 -1.68
C GLY A 50 2.74 7.86 -2.44
N VAL A 51 2.60 7.33 -3.67
CA VAL A 51 3.74 7.05 -4.56
C VAL A 51 4.50 8.33 -4.89
N VAL A 52 3.83 9.43 -5.23
CA VAL A 52 4.47 10.71 -5.52
C VAL A 52 5.24 11.22 -4.30
N ILE A 53 4.56 11.34 -3.14
CA ILE A 53 5.20 11.87 -1.92
C ILE A 53 6.35 10.97 -1.44
N GLY A 54 6.17 9.66 -1.47
CA GLY A 54 7.19 8.70 -1.03
C GLY A 54 8.44 8.69 -1.91
N ASN A 55 8.37 9.23 -3.13
CA ASN A 55 9.48 9.28 -4.07
C ASN A 55 10.05 10.68 -4.30
N ILE A 56 9.54 11.71 -3.62
CA ILE A 56 10.18 13.03 -3.62
C ILE A 56 11.41 12.96 -2.71
N PRO A 57 12.62 13.17 -3.21
CA PRO A 57 13.79 13.22 -2.36
C PRO A 57 13.81 14.50 -1.55
N PHE A 58 14.09 14.37 -0.25
CA PHE A 58 14.20 15.50 0.68
C PHE A 58 15.64 15.62 1.17
N THR A 59 16.06 16.84 1.43
CA THR A 59 17.36 17.12 2.06
C THR A 59 17.29 16.68 3.53
N ALA A 60 18.25 15.90 3.98
CA ALA A 60 18.34 15.46 5.36
C ALA A 60 18.33 16.64 6.35
N GLY A 61 17.60 16.53 7.44
CA GLY A 61 17.50 17.56 8.48
C GLY A 61 16.34 18.55 8.31
N MET A 62 15.51 18.43 7.26
CA MET A 62 14.33 19.29 7.09
C MET A 62 13.07 18.76 7.80
N ALA A 63 13.13 17.55 8.38
CA ALA A 63 12.02 16.86 9.04
C ALA A 63 10.75 16.78 8.14
N ILE A 64 10.92 16.45 6.85
CA ILE A 64 9.83 16.38 5.88
C ILE A 64 9.68 14.95 5.34
N GLY A 65 10.78 14.18 5.24
CA GLY A 65 10.80 12.84 4.65
C GLY A 65 9.95 11.81 5.37
N VAL A 66 9.46 10.79 4.64
CA VAL A 66 8.65 9.69 5.20
C VAL A 66 9.40 8.91 6.28
N TYR A 67 10.70 8.73 6.10
CA TYR A 67 11.57 7.99 7.02
C TYR A 67 12.37 8.88 7.97
N GLU A 68 12.20 10.20 7.91
CA GLU A 68 12.95 11.13 8.72
C GLU A 68 12.27 11.34 10.08
N PRO A 69 12.94 11.03 11.20
CA PRO A 69 12.35 11.16 12.53
C PRO A 69 11.88 12.59 12.80
N GLY A 70 10.67 12.72 13.35
CA GLY A 70 10.07 14.02 13.66
C GLY A 70 9.30 14.68 12.52
N SER A 71 9.31 14.11 11.31
CA SER A 71 8.48 14.60 10.21
C SER A 71 7.01 14.17 10.38
N VAL A 72 6.07 14.98 9.88
CA VAL A 72 4.65 14.60 9.84
C VAL A 72 4.44 13.30 9.08
N LEU A 73 5.15 13.10 7.97
CA LEU A 73 5.06 11.90 7.16
C LEU A 73 5.58 10.67 7.91
N SER A 74 6.61 10.81 8.76
CA SER A 74 7.10 9.68 9.56
C SER A 74 6.11 9.26 10.65
N TYR A 75 5.34 10.19 11.23
CA TYR A 75 4.25 9.85 12.15
C TYR A 75 3.10 9.11 11.45
N ILE A 76 2.75 9.50 10.23
CA ILE A 76 1.77 8.77 9.42
C ILE A 76 2.30 7.38 9.09
N TYR A 77 3.56 7.28 8.65
CA TYR A 77 4.20 6.01 8.35
C TYR A 77 4.31 5.10 9.58
N TYR A 78 4.53 5.67 10.76
CA TYR A 78 4.50 4.93 12.02
C TYR A 78 3.18 4.18 12.22
N GLY A 79 2.04 4.80 11.94
CA GLY A 79 0.74 4.13 12.01
C GLY A 79 0.61 2.93 11.05
N VAL A 80 1.28 2.97 9.90
CA VAL A 80 1.36 1.83 8.98
C VAL A 80 2.30 0.76 9.52
N SER A 81 3.54 1.15 9.87
CA SER A 81 4.60 0.22 10.31
C SER A 81 4.26 -0.51 11.61
N GLN A 82 3.54 0.16 12.53
CA GLN A 82 3.04 -0.46 13.77
C GLN A 82 1.75 -1.25 13.59
N GLY A 83 1.15 -1.25 12.38
CA GLY A 83 -0.08 -1.97 12.12
C GLY A 83 -1.30 -1.36 12.80
N ILE A 84 -1.32 -0.04 13.03
CA ILE A 84 -2.45 0.67 13.63
C ILE A 84 -3.56 0.89 12.59
N PHE A 85 -3.19 1.32 11.38
CA PHE A 85 -4.18 1.63 10.34
C PHE A 85 -4.94 0.45 9.79
N PRO A 86 -4.36 -0.76 9.55
CA PRO A 86 -5.13 -1.87 9.00
C PRO A 86 -6.39 -2.22 9.81
N PRO A 87 -6.36 -2.36 11.15
CA PRO A 87 -7.57 -2.59 11.93
C PRO A 87 -8.60 -1.46 11.80
N LEU A 88 -8.14 -0.20 11.71
CA LEU A 88 -9.03 0.95 11.52
C LEU A 88 -9.68 0.95 10.14
N ILE A 89 -8.95 0.53 9.10
CA ILE A 89 -9.50 0.36 7.74
C ILE A 89 -10.60 -0.73 7.77
N PHE A 90 -10.35 -1.88 8.43
CA PHE A 90 -11.36 -2.92 8.56
C PHE A 90 -12.59 -2.46 9.34
N LEU A 91 -12.39 -1.69 10.40
CA LEU A 91 -13.50 -1.09 11.14
C LEU A 91 -14.34 -0.20 10.22
N GLY A 92 -13.68 0.67 9.43
CA GLY A 92 -14.35 1.56 8.49
C GLY A 92 -15.12 0.80 7.40
N ILE A 93 -14.47 -0.17 6.74
CA ILE A 93 -15.10 -1.01 5.72
C ILE A 93 -16.27 -1.80 6.31
N GLY A 94 -16.09 -2.40 7.49
CA GLY A 94 -17.15 -3.14 8.18
C GLY A 94 -18.35 -2.28 8.52
N ALA A 95 -18.12 -1.03 8.96
CA ALA A 95 -19.19 -0.09 9.27
C ALA A 95 -19.96 0.40 8.02
N MET A 96 -19.30 0.43 6.86
CA MET A 96 -19.90 0.86 5.59
C MET A 96 -20.52 -0.29 4.79
N THR A 97 -20.26 -1.54 5.18
CA THR A 97 -20.72 -2.73 4.45
C THR A 97 -22.23 -2.94 4.67
N ASP A 98 -22.98 -3.03 3.59
CA ASP A 98 -24.39 -3.41 3.62
C ASP A 98 -24.53 -4.95 3.63
N PHE A 99 -24.84 -5.49 4.81
CA PHE A 99 -25.05 -6.92 5.00
C PHE A 99 -26.48 -7.39 4.63
N SER A 100 -27.39 -6.51 4.22
CA SER A 100 -28.79 -6.85 3.95
C SER A 100 -28.95 -7.95 2.90
N THR A 101 -28.15 -7.91 1.84
CA THR A 101 -28.15 -8.92 0.78
C THR A 101 -27.74 -10.30 1.30
N MET A 102 -26.75 -10.37 2.17
CA MET A 102 -26.28 -11.62 2.78
C MET A 102 -27.28 -12.17 3.79
N LEU A 103 -27.93 -11.29 4.54
CA LEU A 103 -28.99 -11.67 5.50
C LEU A 103 -30.24 -12.20 4.80
N SER A 104 -30.60 -11.61 3.63
CA SER A 104 -31.74 -12.07 2.83
C SER A 104 -31.46 -13.40 2.11
N ASN A 105 -30.21 -13.68 1.75
CA ASN A 105 -29.80 -14.90 1.08
C ASN A 105 -28.60 -15.57 1.78
N PRO A 106 -28.79 -16.32 2.86
CA PRO A 106 -27.72 -16.93 3.64
C PRO A 106 -26.79 -17.86 2.84
N LYS A 107 -27.24 -18.37 1.70
CA LYS A 107 -26.41 -19.19 0.79
C LYS A 107 -25.21 -18.42 0.23
N LEU A 108 -25.27 -17.09 0.21
CA LEU A 108 -24.13 -16.25 -0.23
C LEU A 108 -22.92 -16.36 0.69
N ILE A 109 -23.12 -16.78 1.94
CA ILE A 109 -22.01 -17.06 2.87
C ILE A 109 -21.10 -18.16 2.33
N LEU A 110 -21.64 -19.09 1.54
CA LEU A 110 -20.83 -20.14 0.89
C LEU A 110 -19.82 -19.58 -0.12
N LEU A 111 -20.09 -18.42 -0.73
CA LEU A 111 -19.12 -17.75 -1.60
C LEU A 111 -17.90 -17.29 -0.80
N GLY A 112 -18.11 -16.74 0.38
CA GLY A 112 -17.02 -16.40 1.30
C GLY A 112 -16.21 -17.63 1.72
N ALA A 113 -16.88 -18.75 2.01
CA ALA A 113 -16.21 -20.01 2.31
C ALA A 113 -15.39 -20.52 1.11
N ALA A 114 -15.92 -20.39 -0.12
CA ALA A 114 -15.18 -20.75 -1.34
C ALA A 114 -13.93 -19.90 -1.54
N ALA A 115 -14.01 -18.59 -1.25
CA ALA A 115 -12.85 -17.70 -1.29
C ALA A 115 -11.75 -18.13 -0.30
N GLN A 116 -12.15 -18.55 0.92
CA GLN A 116 -11.20 -19.08 1.92
C GLN A 116 -10.48 -20.34 1.44
N VAL A 117 -11.13 -21.21 0.70
CA VAL A 117 -10.49 -22.40 0.08
C VAL A 117 -9.36 -21.95 -0.85
N GLY A 118 -9.54 -20.89 -1.62
CA GLY A 118 -8.51 -20.31 -2.48
C GLY A 118 -7.25 -19.87 -1.71
N ILE A 119 -7.44 -19.22 -0.56
CA ILE A 119 -6.34 -18.81 0.32
C ILE A 119 -5.53 -20.03 0.78
N PHE A 120 -6.21 -21.07 1.28
CA PHE A 120 -5.53 -22.27 1.76
C PHE A 120 -4.83 -23.04 0.64
N LEU A 121 -5.45 -23.16 -0.52
CA LEU A 121 -4.82 -23.81 -1.68
C LEU A 121 -3.57 -23.04 -2.14
N THR A 122 -3.61 -21.72 -2.17
CA THR A 122 -2.47 -20.87 -2.52
C THR A 122 -1.35 -21.02 -1.51
N LEU A 123 -1.67 -21.03 -0.21
CA LEU A 123 -0.70 -21.26 0.86
C LEU A 123 -0.02 -22.64 0.71
N LEU A 124 -0.80 -23.70 0.51
CA LEU A 124 -0.25 -25.05 0.31
C LEU A 124 0.58 -25.14 -0.96
N GLY A 125 0.13 -24.50 -2.04
CA GLY A 125 0.87 -24.42 -3.29
C GLY A 125 2.21 -23.70 -3.13
N ALA A 126 2.24 -22.60 -2.40
CA ALA A 126 3.47 -21.87 -2.11
C ALA A 126 4.45 -22.70 -1.25
N LEU A 127 3.95 -23.40 -0.24
CA LEU A 127 4.76 -24.33 0.55
C LEU A 127 5.33 -25.47 -0.31
N PHE A 128 4.54 -26.00 -1.22
CA PHE A 128 4.97 -27.04 -2.14
C PHE A 128 6.06 -26.57 -3.13
N LEU A 129 6.02 -25.28 -3.50
CA LEU A 129 7.05 -24.63 -4.34
C LEU A 129 8.33 -24.31 -3.56
N GLY A 130 8.37 -24.55 -2.24
CA GLY A 130 9.56 -24.37 -1.41
C GLY A 130 9.67 -23.00 -0.74
N PHE A 131 8.63 -22.18 -0.74
CA PHE A 131 8.60 -20.95 0.06
C PHE A 131 8.56 -21.28 1.56
N THR A 132 9.12 -20.40 2.37
CA THR A 132 9.00 -20.52 3.83
C THR A 132 7.55 -20.39 4.29
N PRO A 133 7.17 -20.90 5.47
CA PRO A 133 5.80 -20.76 5.98
C PRO A 133 5.33 -19.30 6.09
N GLN A 134 6.24 -18.38 6.40
CA GLN A 134 5.96 -16.96 6.50
C GLN A 134 5.66 -16.35 5.11
N GLU A 135 6.50 -16.66 4.14
CA GLU A 135 6.30 -16.22 2.74
C GLU A 135 5.03 -16.84 2.16
N ALA A 136 4.81 -18.14 2.38
CA ALA A 136 3.62 -18.83 1.93
C ALA A 136 2.34 -18.22 2.55
N GLY A 137 2.39 -17.77 3.82
CA GLY A 137 1.31 -17.04 4.45
C GLY A 137 1.04 -15.68 3.79
N ALA A 138 2.10 -14.93 3.47
CA ALA A 138 2.00 -13.66 2.75
C ALA A 138 1.46 -13.84 1.32
N ILE A 139 1.89 -14.89 0.61
CA ILE A 139 1.39 -15.24 -0.73
C ILE A 139 -0.09 -15.69 -0.65
N GLY A 140 -0.42 -16.54 0.31
CA GLY A 140 -1.75 -17.11 0.47
C GLY A 140 -2.83 -16.04 0.67
N ILE A 141 -2.54 -15.03 1.50
CA ILE A 141 -3.53 -13.98 1.84
C ILE A 141 -3.92 -13.11 0.62
N ILE A 142 -3.09 -13.04 -0.41
CA ILE A 142 -3.42 -12.32 -1.65
C ILE A 142 -4.68 -12.91 -2.28
N GLY A 143 -4.89 -14.21 -2.16
CA GLY A 143 -6.10 -14.89 -2.62
C GLY A 143 -7.38 -14.46 -1.91
N GLY A 144 -7.28 -13.77 -0.76
CA GLY A 144 -8.42 -13.16 -0.07
C GLY A 144 -9.00 -11.93 -0.75
N ALA A 145 -8.31 -11.42 -1.78
CA ALA A 145 -8.68 -10.23 -2.56
C ALA A 145 -8.93 -8.98 -1.69
N ASP A 146 -8.18 -8.84 -0.61
CA ASP A 146 -8.23 -7.70 0.32
C ASP A 146 -6.84 -7.06 0.41
N GLY A 147 -6.66 -5.95 -0.29
CA GLY A 147 -5.39 -5.23 -0.36
C GLY A 147 -4.81 -4.83 1.00
N PRO A 148 -5.56 -4.17 1.88
CA PRO A 148 -5.08 -3.79 3.21
C PRO A 148 -4.58 -4.98 4.03
N THR A 149 -5.29 -6.11 4.02
CA THR A 149 -4.87 -7.34 4.72
C THR A 149 -3.59 -7.90 4.12
N ALA A 150 -3.51 -7.97 2.78
CA ALA A 150 -2.34 -8.49 2.10
C ALA A 150 -1.09 -7.66 2.43
N ILE A 151 -1.19 -6.33 2.38
CA ILE A 151 -0.08 -5.42 2.74
C ILE A 151 0.33 -5.61 4.20
N PHE A 152 -0.66 -5.62 5.11
CA PHE A 152 -0.38 -5.77 6.55
C PHE A 152 0.30 -7.09 6.86
N LEU A 153 -0.24 -8.20 6.34
CA LEU A 153 0.29 -9.53 6.63
C LEU A 153 1.67 -9.73 6.00
N SER A 154 1.88 -9.25 4.77
CA SER A 154 3.19 -9.31 4.10
C SER A 154 4.23 -8.50 4.86
N ALA A 155 3.90 -7.30 5.32
CA ALA A 155 4.79 -6.48 6.14
C ALA A 155 5.17 -7.14 7.47
N LYS A 156 4.31 -7.99 8.04
CA LYS A 156 4.55 -8.70 9.29
C LYS A 156 5.30 -10.02 9.10
N LEU A 157 4.94 -10.80 8.09
CA LEU A 157 5.47 -12.15 7.89
C LEU A 157 6.70 -12.20 6.99
N ALA A 158 6.75 -11.36 5.97
CA ALA A 158 7.80 -11.39 4.94
C ALA A 158 8.16 -9.96 4.48
N PRO A 159 8.65 -9.08 5.38
CA PRO A 159 8.96 -7.69 5.04
C PRO A 159 10.04 -7.54 3.96
N HIS A 160 10.83 -8.58 3.74
CA HIS A 160 11.88 -8.63 2.71
C HIS A 160 11.32 -8.85 1.29
N LEU A 161 10.04 -9.15 1.16
CA LEU A 161 9.34 -9.31 -0.14
C LEU A 161 8.57 -8.06 -0.57
N LEU A 162 8.59 -6.99 0.22
CA LEU A 162 7.88 -5.73 -0.04
C LEU A 162 8.77 -4.69 -0.69
#